data_8309d61fc28a7fd306a492306042b65a
#
_entry.id   8309d61fc28a7fd306a492306042b65a
#
_cell.length_a   1.000
_cell.length_b   1.000
_cell.length_c   1.000
_cell.angle_alpha   90.00
_cell.angle_beta   90.00
_cell.angle_gamma   90.00
#
_symmetry.space_group_name_H-M   'P 1'
#
loop_
_entity.id
_entity.type
_entity.pdbx_description
1 polymer ?
#
loop_
_entity_poly.entity_id
_entity_poly.type
_entity_poly.pdbx_seq_one_letter_code
_entity_poly.pdbx_strand_id
1 'polypeptide(L)'
;LEIKPEEIDGILITHEHSDHIAGLGVILRKFGIPVYGTPKTLEAVANYKSLGKVDMSLFHGIVPEQSFQIKDMWVKPISTWHDAADPVCYTLMQDDKKVSIATDLGDFDEHVVDALSGADAMLIEANHDIRMLEVGPYPYPLKQRILSKKGHLSNERGGQLVRSLLNEHIKGIYLGHLSKENNYPELAFEAVKDELLGNPYSNDYRDFNLMVASREHCSTVIEC
;
A
#
# COMPACT_ATOMS: atom_id res chain seq x y z
N LEU A 1 12.75 1.15 -15.31
CA LEU A 1 13.83 1.81 -14.56
C LEU A 1 15.01 0.84 -14.44
N GLU A 2 16.21 1.27 -14.82
CA GLU A 2 17.44 0.48 -14.63
C GLU A 2 18.07 0.79 -13.25
N ILE A 3 17.30 0.54 -12.16
CA ILE A 3 17.78 0.74 -10.79
C ILE A 3 18.55 -0.51 -10.36
N LYS A 4 19.77 -0.34 -9.91
CA LYS A 4 20.58 -1.44 -9.37
C LYS A 4 20.24 -1.66 -7.89
N PRO A 5 20.31 -2.91 -7.41
CA PRO A 5 20.04 -3.19 -5.99
C PRO A 5 20.93 -2.40 -5.01
N GLU A 6 22.13 -2.05 -5.41
CA GLU A 6 23.10 -1.26 -4.63
C GLU A 6 22.68 0.23 -4.49
N GLU A 7 21.71 0.67 -5.29
CA GLU A 7 21.16 2.03 -5.24
C GLU A 7 19.93 2.13 -4.31
N ILE A 8 19.50 1.00 -3.73
CA ILE A 8 18.36 0.93 -2.81
C ILE A 8 18.86 1.19 -1.38
N ASP A 9 18.37 2.23 -0.75
CA ASP A 9 18.79 2.67 0.58
C ASP A 9 18.01 2.04 1.73
N GLY A 10 16.88 1.44 1.45
CA GLY A 10 16.08 0.77 2.46
C GLY A 10 14.85 0.07 1.91
N ILE A 11 14.34 -0.88 2.68
CA ILE A 11 13.10 -1.61 2.42
C ILE A 11 12.14 -1.28 3.55
N LEU A 12 10.96 -0.75 3.22
CA LEU A 12 9.88 -0.48 4.15
C LEU A 12 8.93 -1.68 4.18
N ILE A 13 8.72 -2.27 5.35
CA ILE A 13 7.79 -3.39 5.53
C ILE A 13 6.53 -2.84 6.19
N THR A 14 5.39 -3.02 5.52
CA THR A 14 4.07 -2.66 6.05
C THR A 14 3.63 -3.63 7.14
N HIS A 15 3.77 -4.92 6.87
CA HIS A 15 3.43 -6.01 7.79
C HIS A 15 4.05 -7.35 7.33
N GLU A 16 3.88 -8.41 8.12
CA GLU A 16 4.59 -9.68 7.98
C GLU A 16 3.92 -10.73 7.09
N HIS A 17 2.83 -10.44 6.38
CA HIS A 17 2.19 -11.43 5.52
C HIS A 17 3.12 -11.90 4.39
N SER A 18 2.95 -13.15 3.98
CA SER A 18 3.88 -13.85 3.10
C SER A 18 4.05 -13.20 1.73
N ASP A 19 3.01 -12.60 1.19
CA ASP A 19 3.02 -11.88 -0.09
C ASP A 19 3.85 -10.58 -0.04
N HIS A 20 4.10 -10.03 1.15
CA HIS A 20 4.99 -8.89 1.36
C HIS A 20 6.44 -9.26 1.61
N ILE A 21 6.70 -10.41 2.25
CA ILE A 21 8.04 -10.74 2.76
C ILE A 21 8.67 -12.02 2.19
N ALA A 22 7.99 -12.77 1.33
CA ALA A 22 8.48 -14.07 0.84
C ALA A 22 9.88 -14.00 0.20
N GLY A 23 10.20 -12.92 -0.52
CA GLY A 23 11.50 -12.69 -1.17
C GLY A 23 12.56 -12.03 -0.30
N LEU A 24 12.18 -11.49 0.87
CA LEU A 24 13.01 -10.61 1.69
C LEU A 24 14.34 -11.25 2.08
N GLY A 25 14.33 -12.48 2.56
CA GLY A 25 15.56 -13.16 3.00
C GLY A 25 16.61 -13.33 1.90
N VAL A 26 16.18 -13.51 0.64
CA VAL A 26 17.10 -13.59 -0.51
C VAL A 26 17.74 -12.23 -0.77
N ILE A 27 16.95 -11.17 -0.75
CA ILE A 27 17.43 -9.79 -0.97
C ILE A 27 18.43 -9.40 0.12
N LEU A 28 18.12 -9.65 1.39
CA LEU A 28 18.96 -9.29 2.51
C LEU A 28 20.32 -10.01 2.47
N ARG A 29 20.34 -11.32 2.19
CA ARG A 29 21.59 -12.08 2.07
C ARG A 29 22.45 -11.65 0.89
N LYS A 30 21.82 -11.21 -0.19
CA LYS A 30 22.55 -10.86 -1.41
C LYS A 30 23.07 -9.42 -1.43
N PHE A 31 22.29 -8.49 -0.87
CA PHE A 31 22.55 -7.06 -1.06
C PHE A 31 22.75 -6.31 0.27
N GLY A 32 22.37 -6.88 1.42
CA GLY A 32 22.55 -6.23 2.72
C GLY A 32 21.77 -4.93 2.90
N ILE A 33 20.59 -4.81 2.28
CA ILE A 33 19.78 -3.59 2.31
C ILE A 33 19.10 -3.45 3.68
N PRO A 34 19.14 -2.28 4.35
CA PRO A 34 18.43 -2.04 5.60
C PRO A 34 16.92 -2.24 5.47
N VAL A 35 16.28 -2.78 6.51
CA VAL A 35 14.84 -3.04 6.58
C VAL A 35 14.22 -2.24 7.71
N TYR A 36 13.16 -1.52 7.43
CA TYR A 36 12.43 -0.70 8.38
C TYR A 36 11.01 -1.23 8.55
N GLY A 37 10.58 -1.40 9.78
CA GLY A 37 9.23 -1.84 10.13
C GLY A 37 8.97 -1.64 11.61
N THR A 38 7.72 -1.78 12.06
CA THR A 38 7.41 -1.72 13.49
C THR A 38 8.09 -2.89 14.23
N PRO A 39 8.43 -2.75 15.51
CA PRO A 39 9.12 -3.80 16.25
C PRO A 39 8.39 -5.15 16.22
N LYS A 40 7.06 -5.17 16.32
CA LYS A 40 6.27 -6.41 16.28
C LYS A 40 6.27 -7.04 14.89
N THR A 41 6.14 -6.22 13.85
CA THR A 41 6.26 -6.67 12.45
C THR A 41 7.66 -7.28 12.22
N LEU A 42 8.73 -6.59 12.62
CA LEU A 42 10.09 -7.11 12.45
C LEU A 42 10.34 -8.40 13.25
N GLU A 43 9.78 -8.53 14.46
CA GLU A 43 9.82 -9.77 15.23
C GLU A 43 9.12 -10.92 14.49
N ALA A 44 7.92 -10.66 13.95
CA ALA A 44 7.19 -11.65 13.17
C ALA A 44 7.94 -12.05 11.88
N VAL A 45 8.55 -11.07 11.19
CA VAL A 45 9.42 -11.29 10.01
C VAL A 45 10.63 -12.15 10.39
N ALA A 46 11.30 -11.85 11.50
CA ALA A 46 12.47 -12.60 11.96
C ALA A 46 12.13 -14.08 12.25
N ASN A 47 10.91 -14.36 12.69
CA ASN A 47 10.39 -15.69 12.96
C ASN A 47 9.82 -16.39 11.70
N TYR A 48 9.77 -15.72 10.56
CA TYR A 48 9.24 -16.29 9.33
C TYR A 48 10.21 -17.34 8.76
N LYS A 49 9.75 -18.60 8.67
CA LYS A 49 10.60 -19.74 8.29
C LYS A 49 11.37 -19.56 6.98
N SER A 50 10.73 -18.93 5.99
CA SER A 50 11.33 -18.72 4.66
C SER A 50 12.34 -17.57 4.62
N LEU A 51 12.45 -16.75 5.67
CA LEU A 51 13.45 -15.71 5.77
C LEU A 51 14.87 -16.32 5.71
N GLY A 52 15.05 -17.44 6.40
CA GLY A 52 16.35 -18.07 6.54
C GLY A 52 17.31 -17.28 7.45
N LYS A 53 18.58 -17.60 7.42
CA LYS A 53 19.60 -16.89 8.22
C LYS A 53 19.97 -15.57 7.55
N VAL A 54 19.72 -14.45 8.21
CA VAL A 54 20.05 -13.09 7.76
C VAL A 54 20.78 -12.33 8.86
N ASP A 55 21.46 -11.25 8.51
CA ASP A 55 22.07 -10.33 9.48
C ASP A 55 20.98 -9.48 10.13
N MET A 56 20.75 -9.66 11.41
CA MET A 56 19.74 -8.95 12.17
C MET A 56 20.08 -7.47 12.41
N SER A 57 21.32 -7.05 12.19
CA SER A 57 21.71 -5.64 12.26
C SER A 57 21.10 -4.79 11.16
N LEU A 58 20.57 -5.43 10.11
CA LEU A 58 19.83 -4.75 9.02
C LEU A 58 18.41 -4.34 9.43
N PHE A 59 17.89 -4.83 10.56
CA PHE A 59 16.52 -4.57 11.00
C PHE A 59 16.44 -3.32 11.87
N HIS A 60 15.71 -2.32 11.41
CA HIS A 60 15.54 -1.04 12.08
C HIS A 60 14.09 -0.83 12.50
N GLY A 61 13.86 -0.79 13.82
CA GLY A 61 12.52 -0.54 14.39
C GLY A 61 12.09 0.91 14.17
N ILE A 62 10.87 1.09 13.66
CA ILE A 62 10.21 2.39 13.52
C ILE A 62 9.01 2.48 14.46
N VAL A 63 8.58 3.69 14.74
CA VAL A 63 7.42 3.95 15.59
C VAL A 63 6.30 4.52 14.73
N PRO A 64 5.10 3.91 14.73
CA PRO A 64 3.95 4.48 14.02
C PRO A 64 3.74 5.94 14.40
N GLU A 65 3.29 6.75 13.45
CA GLU A 65 3.05 8.19 13.54
C GLU A 65 4.31 9.07 13.74
N GLN A 66 5.49 8.49 13.93
CA GLN A 66 6.73 9.23 14.04
C GLN A 66 7.51 9.19 12.72
N SER A 67 7.70 10.36 12.11
CA SER A 67 8.52 10.46 10.90
C SER A 67 9.99 10.19 11.20
N PHE A 68 10.66 9.52 10.27
CA PHE A 68 12.10 9.27 10.30
C PHE A 68 12.69 9.54 8.90
N GLN A 69 14.01 9.57 8.80
CA GLN A 69 14.69 9.82 7.53
C GLN A 69 15.46 8.60 7.04
N ILE A 70 15.39 8.39 5.73
CA ILE A 70 16.34 7.55 4.99
C ILE A 70 17.02 8.48 3.98
N LYS A 71 18.29 8.81 4.20
CA LYS A 71 19.01 9.88 3.48
C LYS A 71 18.23 11.20 3.50
N ASP A 72 17.78 11.71 2.36
CA ASP A 72 17.06 12.96 2.16
C ASP A 72 15.52 12.78 2.13
N MET A 73 15.05 11.55 2.20
CA MET A 73 13.63 11.25 2.20
C MET A 73 13.08 11.12 3.61
N TRP A 74 12.03 11.87 3.92
CA TRP A 74 11.22 11.67 5.12
C TRP A 74 10.19 10.57 4.89
N VAL A 75 10.09 9.66 5.83
CA VAL A 75 9.15 8.54 5.84
C VAL A 75 8.26 8.66 7.06
N LYS A 76 6.95 8.64 6.88
CA LYS A 76 5.98 8.58 7.98
C LYS A 76 5.20 7.28 7.91
N PRO A 77 5.37 6.37 8.87
CA PRO A 77 4.51 5.20 9.04
C PRO A 77 3.19 5.62 9.68
N ILE A 78 2.08 5.08 9.19
CA ILE A 78 0.72 5.37 9.67
C ILE A 78 0.07 4.04 10.03
N SER A 79 -0.44 3.91 11.26
CA SER A 79 -1.13 2.70 11.72
C SER A 79 -2.35 2.39 10.85
N THR A 80 -2.52 1.13 10.49
CA THR A 80 -3.65 0.65 9.69
C THR A 80 -4.44 -0.43 10.41
N TRP A 81 -5.67 -0.64 9.98
CA TRP A 81 -6.51 -1.72 10.48
C TRP A 81 -6.37 -2.93 9.56
N HIS A 82 -5.46 -3.82 9.91
CA HIS A 82 -5.25 -5.09 9.23
C HIS A 82 -4.97 -6.20 10.25
N ASP A 83 -5.16 -7.45 9.86
CA ASP A 83 -4.98 -8.61 10.75
C ASP A 83 -3.52 -9.09 10.78
N ALA A 84 -2.62 -8.18 11.12
CA ALA A 84 -1.18 -8.40 11.23
C ALA A 84 -0.66 -7.96 12.62
N ALA A 85 0.62 -8.17 12.89
CA ALA A 85 1.20 -7.96 14.22
C ALA A 85 1.17 -6.48 14.65
N ASP A 86 1.53 -5.57 13.73
CA ASP A 86 1.52 -4.11 13.95
C ASP A 86 1.60 -3.38 12.59
N PRO A 87 0.52 -3.46 11.78
CA PRO A 87 0.55 -3.04 10.40
C PRO A 87 0.57 -1.53 10.24
N VAL A 88 1.31 -1.05 9.23
CA VAL A 88 1.39 0.36 8.85
C VAL A 88 1.30 0.53 7.34
N CYS A 89 0.83 1.67 6.89
CA CYS A 89 1.08 2.19 5.55
C CYS A 89 2.08 3.35 5.63
N TYR A 90 2.49 3.92 4.49
CA TYR A 90 3.57 4.90 4.46
C TYR A 90 3.22 6.13 3.63
N THR A 91 3.67 7.30 4.09
CA THR A 91 3.90 8.45 3.24
C THR A 91 5.38 8.75 3.13
N LEU A 92 5.81 9.09 1.92
CA LEU A 92 7.17 9.46 1.59
C LEU A 92 7.18 10.93 1.18
N MET A 93 8.12 11.70 1.70
CA MET A 93 8.20 13.13 1.44
C MET A 93 9.65 13.52 1.16
N GLN A 94 9.84 14.29 0.10
CA GLN A 94 11.11 14.90 -0.25
C GLN A 94 10.85 16.30 -0.81
N ASP A 95 11.50 17.31 -0.27
CA ASP A 95 11.24 18.70 -0.56
C ASP A 95 9.74 19.05 -0.35
N ASP A 96 9.05 19.50 -1.39
CA ASP A 96 7.63 19.82 -1.41
C ASP A 96 6.75 18.66 -1.96
N LYS A 97 7.34 17.50 -2.25
CA LYS A 97 6.66 16.35 -2.84
C LYS A 97 6.27 15.29 -1.82
N LYS A 98 5.10 14.71 -2.02
CA LYS A 98 4.56 13.67 -1.16
C LYS A 98 3.99 12.51 -1.98
N VAL A 99 4.36 11.30 -1.61
CA VAL A 99 3.78 10.06 -2.17
C VAL A 99 3.14 9.26 -1.03
N SER A 100 1.91 8.81 -1.20
CA SER A 100 1.20 7.99 -0.23
C SER A 100 0.98 6.58 -0.76
N ILE A 101 1.34 5.57 0.05
CA ILE A 101 1.19 4.15 -0.29
C ILE A 101 0.37 3.50 0.81
N ALA A 102 -0.84 3.06 0.49
CA ALA A 102 -1.78 2.48 1.44
C ALA A 102 -2.47 1.26 0.85
N THR A 103 -1.97 0.09 1.21
CA THR A 103 -2.54 -1.22 0.94
C THR A 103 -2.79 -1.96 2.24
N ASP A 104 -3.57 -3.02 2.20
CA ASP A 104 -3.88 -3.84 3.37
C ASP A 104 -4.58 -3.04 4.48
N LEU A 105 -5.66 -2.40 4.06
CA LEU A 105 -6.57 -1.68 4.94
C LEU A 105 -7.92 -2.39 4.98
N GLY A 106 -8.36 -2.80 6.16
CA GLY A 106 -9.73 -3.31 6.32
C GLY A 106 -10.78 -2.19 6.35
N ASP A 107 -10.39 -1.01 6.80
CA ASP A 107 -11.20 0.22 6.79
C ASP A 107 -10.27 1.44 6.98
N PHE A 108 -10.83 2.64 6.94
CA PHE A 108 -10.11 3.89 7.22
C PHE A 108 -11.01 4.90 7.95
N ASP A 109 -10.38 5.79 8.68
CA ASP A 109 -11.01 6.90 9.42
C ASP A 109 -10.35 8.25 9.08
N GLU A 110 -10.76 9.31 9.75
CA GLU A 110 -10.21 10.66 9.55
C GLU A 110 -8.70 10.71 9.80
N HIS A 111 -8.18 9.92 10.76
CA HIS A 111 -6.75 9.87 11.03
C HIS A 111 -5.94 9.38 9.81
N VAL A 112 -6.41 8.29 9.17
CA VAL A 112 -5.77 7.76 7.95
C VAL A 112 -5.90 8.78 6.80
N VAL A 113 -7.08 9.37 6.62
CA VAL A 113 -7.30 10.39 5.58
C VAL A 113 -6.36 11.58 5.78
N ASP A 114 -6.28 12.15 6.98
CA ASP A 114 -5.42 13.29 7.30
C ASP A 114 -3.94 12.97 7.04
N ALA A 115 -3.50 11.78 7.44
CA ALA A 115 -2.12 11.37 7.28
C ALA A 115 -1.72 11.18 5.80
N LEU A 116 -2.63 10.66 4.96
CA LEU A 116 -2.40 10.43 3.53
C LEU A 116 -2.64 11.67 2.67
N SER A 117 -3.42 12.65 3.14
CA SER A 117 -3.83 13.86 2.38
C SER A 117 -2.66 14.68 1.87
N GLY A 118 -2.87 15.42 0.79
CA GLY A 118 -1.88 16.31 0.17
C GLY A 118 -0.79 15.56 -0.61
N ALA A 119 -1.04 14.34 -1.06
CA ALA A 119 -0.09 13.60 -1.89
C ALA A 119 -0.11 14.09 -3.35
N ASP A 120 1.08 14.17 -3.97
CA ASP A 120 1.23 14.39 -5.42
C ASP A 120 0.97 13.11 -6.21
N ALA A 121 1.27 11.94 -5.63
CA ALA A 121 0.95 10.64 -6.19
C ALA A 121 0.53 9.67 -5.08
N MET A 122 -0.30 8.69 -5.43
CA MET A 122 -0.72 7.68 -4.45
C MET A 122 -0.90 6.30 -5.06
N LEU A 123 -0.64 5.27 -4.24
CA LEU A 123 -1.03 3.89 -4.47
C LEU A 123 -2.03 3.50 -3.39
N ILE A 124 -3.26 3.21 -3.79
CA ILE A 124 -4.37 2.89 -2.87
C ILE A 124 -4.92 1.51 -3.18
N GLU A 125 -5.32 0.79 -2.15
CA GLU A 125 -5.93 -0.53 -2.28
C GLU A 125 -7.30 -0.45 -2.96
N ALA A 126 -7.51 -1.36 -3.95
CA ALA A 126 -8.81 -1.74 -4.50
C ALA A 126 -8.82 -3.26 -4.60
N ASN A 127 -9.04 -3.94 -3.45
CA ASN A 127 -8.74 -5.36 -3.36
C ASN A 127 -9.77 -6.23 -4.06
N HIS A 128 -11.04 -6.04 -3.82
CA HIS A 128 -12.06 -6.96 -4.31
C HIS A 128 -13.36 -6.25 -4.73
N ASP A 129 -14.03 -6.84 -5.70
CA ASP A 129 -15.44 -6.60 -5.94
C ASP A 129 -16.28 -7.39 -4.92
N ILE A 130 -17.22 -6.72 -4.27
CA ILE A 130 -18.03 -7.33 -3.19
C ILE A 130 -18.83 -8.53 -3.70
N ARG A 131 -19.44 -8.43 -4.89
CA ARG A 131 -20.27 -9.50 -5.45
C ARG A 131 -19.43 -10.69 -5.88
N MET A 132 -18.28 -10.45 -6.51
CA MET A 132 -17.35 -11.55 -6.85
C MET A 132 -16.90 -12.27 -5.59
N LEU A 133 -16.56 -11.57 -4.53
CA LEU A 133 -16.16 -12.17 -3.27
C LEU A 133 -17.32 -12.99 -2.66
N GLU A 134 -18.54 -12.46 -2.65
CA GLU A 134 -19.71 -13.15 -2.09
C GLU A 134 -20.03 -14.45 -2.81
N VAL A 135 -20.00 -14.46 -4.16
CA VAL A 135 -20.33 -15.65 -4.96
C VAL A 135 -19.10 -16.53 -5.27
N GLY A 136 -17.90 -16.02 -5.07
CA GLY A 136 -16.64 -16.66 -5.41
C GLY A 136 -16.36 -17.94 -4.59
N PRO A 137 -15.28 -18.66 -4.92
CA PRO A 137 -15.00 -19.99 -4.39
C PRO A 137 -14.43 -19.99 -2.96
N TYR A 138 -14.12 -18.84 -2.38
CA TYR A 138 -13.51 -18.77 -1.06
C TYR A 138 -14.44 -19.33 0.03
N PRO A 139 -13.88 -20.07 1.02
CA PRO A 139 -14.64 -20.50 2.19
C PRO A 139 -15.25 -19.32 2.95
N TYR A 140 -16.43 -19.52 3.52
CA TYR A 140 -17.16 -18.46 4.23
C TYR A 140 -16.32 -17.72 5.31
N PRO A 141 -15.51 -18.40 6.15
CA PRO A 141 -14.67 -17.69 7.12
C PRO A 141 -13.66 -16.75 6.48
N LEU A 142 -13.10 -17.11 5.32
CA LEU A 142 -12.17 -16.24 4.59
C LEU A 142 -12.89 -15.03 4.00
N LYS A 143 -14.08 -15.20 3.45
CA LYS A 143 -14.90 -14.06 2.98
C LYS A 143 -15.21 -13.09 4.13
N GLN A 144 -15.61 -13.60 5.29
CA GLN A 144 -15.86 -12.76 6.48
C GLN A 144 -14.60 -12.03 6.95
N ARG A 145 -13.45 -12.68 6.92
CA ARG A 145 -12.15 -12.05 7.21
C ARG A 145 -11.87 -10.88 6.26
N ILE A 146 -12.00 -11.10 4.94
CA ILE A 146 -11.73 -10.09 3.91
C ILE A 146 -12.68 -8.90 4.06
N LEU A 147 -13.97 -9.13 4.31
CA LEU A 147 -14.98 -8.09 4.49
C LEU A 147 -14.93 -7.39 5.87
N SER A 148 -14.08 -7.86 6.77
CA SER A 148 -14.00 -7.27 8.12
C SER A 148 -13.19 -5.97 8.11
N LYS A 149 -13.35 -5.18 9.19
CA LYS A 149 -12.54 -3.96 9.41
C LYS A 149 -11.02 -4.21 9.53
N LYS A 150 -10.59 -5.46 9.53
CA LYS A 150 -9.19 -5.87 9.52
C LYS A 150 -8.82 -6.66 8.27
N GLY A 151 -9.69 -6.71 7.28
CA GLY A 151 -9.48 -7.37 6.00
C GLY A 151 -8.86 -6.42 4.97
N HIS A 152 -9.63 -6.15 3.90
CA HIS A 152 -9.18 -5.35 2.77
C HIS A 152 -10.29 -4.42 2.29
N LEU A 153 -9.94 -3.28 1.70
CA LEU A 153 -10.89 -2.37 1.06
C LEU A 153 -11.49 -3.02 -0.19
N SER A 154 -12.81 -2.95 -0.32
CA SER A 154 -13.46 -3.22 -1.61
C SER A 154 -13.10 -2.13 -2.63
N ASN A 155 -13.42 -2.36 -3.91
CA ASN A 155 -13.20 -1.36 -4.95
C ASN A 155 -13.90 -0.04 -4.62
N GLU A 156 -15.15 -0.09 -4.17
CA GLU A 156 -15.94 1.08 -3.80
C GLU A 156 -15.32 1.80 -2.58
N ARG A 157 -14.93 1.03 -1.55
CA ARG A 157 -14.36 1.62 -0.35
C ARG A 157 -12.98 2.24 -0.63
N GLY A 158 -12.16 1.61 -1.49
CA GLY A 158 -10.93 2.18 -2.01
C GLY A 158 -11.18 3.47 -2.79
N GLY A 159 -12.22 3.50 -3.63
CA GLY A 159 -12.67 4.69 -4.35
C GLY A 159 -13.07 5.84 -3.43
N GLN A 160 -13.79 5.55 -2.34
CA GLN A 160 -14.15 6.54 -1.33
C GLN A 160 -12.91 7.12 -0.64
N LEU A 161 -11.91 6.29 -0.34
CA LEU A 161 -10.63 6.77 0.19
C LEU A 161 -9.94 7.69 -0.82
N VAL A 162 -9.80 7.25 -2.07
CA VAL A 162 -9.22 8.08 -3.15
C VAL A 162 -9.95 9.42 -3.25
N ARG A 163 -11.29 9.41 -3.27
CA ARG A 163 -12.10 10.65 -3.31
C ARG A 163 -11.78 11.60 -2.16
N SER A 164 -11.60 11.06 -0.95
CA SER A 164 -11.26 11.86 0.25
C SER A 164 -9.86 12.46 0.19
N LEU A 165 -8.96 11.88 -0.61
CA LEU A 165 -7.56 12.29 -0.76
C LEU A 165 -7.29 13.19 -1.97
N LEU A 166 -8.29 13.40 -2.85
CA LEU A 166 -8.14 14.27 -4.03
C LEU A 166 -7.71 15.67 -3.62
N ASN A 167 -6.87 16.27 -4.45
CA ASN A 167 -6.39 17.63 -4.29
C ASN A 167 -6.03 18.23 -5.66
N GLU A 168 -5.73 19.53 -5.72
CA GLU A 168 -5.50 20.28 -6.96
C GLU A 168 -4.18 19.93 -7.67
N HIS A 169 -3.23 19.31 -6.97
CA HIS A 169 -1.88 19.04 -7.49
C HIS A 169 -1.56 17.57 -7.71
N ILE A 170 -2.54 16.68 -7.51
CA ILE A 170 -2.35 15.25 -7.75
C ILE A 170 -1.91 14.96 -9.19
N LYS A 171 -0.85 14.17 -9.35
CA LYS A 171 -0.26 13.81 -10.65
C LYS A 171 -0.66 12.42 -11.11
N GLY A 172 -1.01 11.55 -10.17
CA GLY A 172 -1.46 10.22 -10.53
C GLY A 172 -1.89 9.36 -9.35
N ILE A 173 -2.79 8.46 -9.65
CA ILE A 173 -3.38 7.52 -8.70
C ILE A 173 -3.25 6.12 -9.25
N TYR A 174 -2.55 5.25 -8.52
CA TYR A 174 -2.54 3.83 -8.79
C TYR A 174 -3.48 3.09 -7.85
N LEU A 175 -4.35 2.27 -8.43
CA LEU A 175 -5.09 1.25 -7.72
C LEU A 175 -4.24 -0.02 -7.65
N GLY A 176 -4.03 -0.54 -6.47
CA GLY A 176 -3.18 -1.71 -6.26
C GLY A 176 -3.80 -2.76 -5.35
N HIS A 177 -3.02 -3.79 -5.08
CA HIS A 177 -3.37 -4.89 -4.19
C HIS A 177 -4.68 -5.62 -4.57
N LEU A 178 -4.95 -5.76 -5.87
CA LEU A 178 -6.15 -6.42 -6.37
C LEU A 178 -6.13 -7.92 -6.04
N SER A 179 -7.26 -8.45 -5.58
CA SER A 179 -7.43 -9.89 -5.42
C SER A 179 -7.35 -10.60 -6.77
N LYS A 180 -6.60 -11.70 -6.83
CA LYS A 180 -6.48 -12.51 -8.05
C LYS A 180 -7.79 -13.23 -8.41
N GLU A 181 -8.57 -13.60 -7.39
CA GLU A 181 -9.76 -14.44 -7.56
C GLU A 181 -11.06 -13.63 -7.52
N ASN A 182 -11.05 -12.45 -6.90
CA ASN A 182 -12.27 -11.69 -6.62
C ASN A 182 -12.21 -10.26 -7.18
N ASN A 183 -11.38 -10.03 -8.21
CA ASN A 183 -11.29 -8.74 -8.89
C ASN A 183 -10.71 -8.88 -10.29
N TYR A 184 -10.91 -7.84 -11.12
CA TYR A 184 -10.15 -7.58 -12.35
C TYR A 184 -9.80 -6.10 -12.44
N PRO A 185 -8.74 -5.74 -13.20
CA PRO A 185 -8.32 -4.35 -13.36
C PRO A 185 -9.44 -3.41 -13.82
N GLU A 186 -10.23 -3.83 -14.80
CA GLU A 186 -11.31 -3.02 -15.37
C GLU A 186 -12.42 -2.77 -14.35
N LEU A 187 -12.74 -3.77 -13.53
CA LEU A 187 -13.79 -3.67 -12.51
C LEU A 187 -13.38 -2.73 -11.38
N ALA A 188 -12.12 -2.85 -10.91
CA ALA A 188 -11.57 -1.93 -9.92
C ALA A 188 -11.53 -0.49 -10.45
N PHE A 189 -11.10 -0.32 -11.71
CA PHE A 189 -11.04 0.98 -12.35
C PHE A 189 -12.41 1.66 -12.44
N GLU A 190 -13.43 0.97 -12.98
CA GLU A 190 -14.76 1.53 -13.16
C GLU A 190 -15.43 1.84 -11.81
N ALA A 191 -15.29 0.96 -10.80
CA ALA A 191 -15.86 1.21 -9.49
C ALA A 191 -15.25 2.46 -8.82
N VAL A 192 -13.92 2.62 -8.88
CA VAL A 192 -13.27 3.82 -8.33
C VAL A 192 -13.62 5.05 -9.14
N LYS A 193 -13.63 4.98 -10.47
CA LYS A 193 -14.04 6.07 -11.34
C LYS A 193 -15.45 6.57 -10.99
N ASP A 194 -16.40 5.66 -10.73
CA ASP A 194 -17.76 6.03 -10.33
C ASP A 194 -17.78 6.80 -9.00
N GLU A 195 -16.95 6.40 -8.03
CA GLU A 195 -16.80 7.13 -6.76
C GLU A 195 -16.19 8.52 -6.94
N LEU A 196 -15.41 8.74 -8.00
CA LEU A 196 -14.82 10.05 -8.30
C LEU A 196 -15.79 11.01 -9.01
N LEU A 197 -16.96 10.57 -9.46
CA LEU A 197 -17.95 11.45 -10.10
C LEU A 197 -18.44 12.54 -9.13
N GLY A 198 -18.54 13.77 -9.62
CA GLY A 198 -19.01 14.90 -8.83
C GLY A 198 -18.07 15.31 -7.69
N ASN A 199 -16.78 15.03 -7.78
CA ASN A 199 -15.76 15.56 -6.86
C ASN A 199 -15.56 17.08 -7.12
N PRO A 200 -15.02 17.84 -6.15
CA PRO A 200 -14.91 19.30 -6.28
C PRO A 200 -13.77 19.79 -7.18
N TYR A 201 -12.84 18.92 -7.60
CA TYR A 201 -11.61 19.32 -8.28
C TYR A 201 -11.68 19.18 -9.79
N SER A 202 -12.41 18.18 -10.31
CA SER A 202 -12.62 18.01 -11.75
C SER A 202 -13.88 17.21 -12.05
N ASN A 203 -14.47 17.45 -13.23
CA ASN A 203 -15.56 16.64 -13.76
C ASN A 203 -15.05 15.46 -14.62
N ASP A 204 -13.73 15.35 -14.82
CA ASP A 204 -13.11 14.30 -15.62
C ASP A 204 -12.07 13.52 -14.79
N TYR A 205 -12.34 12.24 -14.57
CA TYR A 205 -11.42 11.35 -13.84
C TYR A 205 -10.03 11.26 -14.49
N ARG A 206 -9.92 11.58 -15.79
CA ARG A 206 -8.64 11.58 -16.52
C ARG A 206 -7.68 12.65 -16.03
N ASP A 207 -8.20 13.72 -15.43
CA ASP A 207 -7.38 14.78 -14.86
C ASP A 207 -6.57 14.30 -13.64
N PHE A 208 -6.99 13.18 -13.02
CA PHE A 208 -6.29 12.55 -11.88
C PHE A 208 -5.34 11.43 -12.28
N ASN A 209 -5.20 11.15 -13.60
CA ASN A 209 -4.35 10.07 -14.10
C ASN A 209 -4.56 8.75 -13.32
N LEU A 210 -5.84 8.32 -13.24
CA LEU A 210 -6.23 7.09 -12.55
C LEU A 210 -5.80 5.87 -13.34
N MET A 211 -5.08 4.96 -12.71
CA MET A 211 -4.50 3.76 -13.31
C MET A 211 -4.62 2.57 -12.37
N VAL A 212 -4.53 1.35 -12.93
CA VAL A 212 -4.42 0.12 -12.14
C VAL A 212 -3.00 -0.43 -12.26
N ALA A 213 -2.36 -0.70 -11.12
CA ALA A 213 -1.03 -1.29 -11.10
C ALA A 213 -1.06 -2.75 -11.60
N SER A 214 -0.17 -3.06 -12.53
CA SER A 214 -0.02 -4.45 -13.03
C SER A 214 0.77 -5.29 -12.03
N ARG A 215 0.43 -6.59 -11.94
CA ARG A 215 1.24 -7.57 -11.21
C ARG A 215 2.45 -8.05 -12.00
N GLU A 216 2.37 -8.01 -13.32
CA GLU A 216 3.32 -8.69 -14.23
C GLU A 216 4.24 -7.70 -14.94
N HIS A 217 3.85 -6.44 -15.01
CA HIS A 217 4.58 -5.41 -15.75
C HIS A 217 4.79 -4.15 -14.91
N CYS A 218 5.87 -3.43 -15.18
CA CYS A 218 6.07 -2.11 -14.60
C CYS A 218 4.95 -1.17 -15.05
N SER A 219 4.41 -0.45 -14.09
CA SER A 219 3.45 0.63 -14.35
C SER A 219 4.14 1.84 -14.97
N THR A 220 3.38 2.74 -15.58
CA THR A 220 3.89 4.02 -16.08
C THR A 220 4.50 4.83 -14.94
N VAL A 221 5.61 5.49 -15.19
CA VAL A 221 6.23 6.39 -14.20
C VAL A 221 5.36 7.64 -14.05
N ILE A 222 5.11 8.05 -12.81
CA ILE A 222 4.53 9.35 -12.46
C ILE A 222 5.69 10.25 -12.05
N GLU A 223 5.82 11.39 -12.69
CA GLU A 223 6.78 12.43 -12.32
C GLU A 223 6.06 13.50 -11.48
N CYS A 224 6.55 13.74 -10.25
CA CYS A 224 5.98 14.68 -9.28
C CYS A 224 6.79 15.96 -9.18
#